data_bb4eb5e108f70c5bbf5f2f724342754d
#
_entry.id   bb4eb5e108f70c5bbf5f2f724342754d
#
_cell.length_a   1.000
_cell.length_b   1.000
_cell.length_c   1.000
_cell.angle_alpha   90.00
_cell.angle_beta   90.00
_cell.angle_gamma   90.00
#
_symmetry.space_group_name_H-M   'P 1'
#
loop_
_entity.id
_entity.type
_entity.pdbx_description
1 polymer ?
#
loop_
_entity_poly.entity_id
_entity_poly.type
_entity_poly.pdbx_seq_one_letter_code
_entity_poly.pdbx_strand_id
1 'polypeptide(L)'
;MTHAPSNDSATATSQSTKDSDPAGSSPTRYIITVAVATYFFWISLYLYVPVLPLHAQELGANLEMVGIVIASYAIGQLLLRIPIGVGSDIIGRKPFAVGALVLSALGAVWLALSPDPWSLFAARTLTGVAAAGWVAISVLFASYYPAGNTSRAMAIIMSVNTLSLVTATFIGGIVADYFGNLSTFYGAAGIGFAGALLLLSAPEPRIVSATRYSMATLMSVLKTPLLLRVSAIAITLQFVTFGVNFGFLPIHAENLGASKSEIGYITTAGLLAAVAGTAVSAWVAKRWGPTTAIIVAAAATLFSLVVMTVTTDLVTLGALQAFNGFGRGMMNTVLISMALASAPVAIRATAMGSYQALYAIGMLLGPAASGPIAAAFGIEMVFWAAAAATVLGGAFALGKPLPR
;
A
#
# COMPACT_ATOMS: atom_id res chain seq x y z
N MET A 1 -60.16 57.14 0.03
CA MET A 1 -59.76 57.23 1.43
C MET A 1 -58.86 56.05 1.66
N THR A 2 -57.56 56.17 1.38
CA THR A 2 -56.47 56.53 2.27
C THR A 2 -56.34 55.59 3.47
N HIS A 3 -55.36 54.66 3.40
CA HIS A 3 -54.24 54.71 4.31
C HIS A 3 -53.27 53.58 3.96
N ALA A 4 -52.05 53.95 3.62
CA ALA A 4 -50.86 53.10 3.75
C ALA A 4 -50.38 53.08 5.19
N PRO A 5 -49.66 52.04 5.63
CA PRO A 5 -48.60 52.22 6.62
C PRO A 5 -47.26 51.66 6.14
N SER A 6 -46.33 52.53 6.23
CA SER A 6 -44.95 52.54 6.73
C SER A 6 -44.15 51.25 6.66
N ASN A 7 -43.08 51.38 5.90
CA ASN A 7 -41.80 50.69 5.99
C ASN A 7 -41.28 50.70 7.45
N ASP A 8 -40.92 49.50 7.96
CA ASP A 8 -39.91 49.34 8.99
C ASP A 8 -38.85 48.37 8.50
N SER A 9 -37.75 48.98 8.12
CA SER A 9 -36.49 48.33 7.77
C SER A 9 -35.80 47.79 9.04
N ALA A 10 -35.97 46.50 9.32
CA ALA A 10 -35.13 45.81 10.30
C ALA A 10 -33.84 45.37 9.58
N THR A 11 -32.79 46.13 9.75
CA THR A 11 -31.41 45.80 9.48
C THR A 11 -31.00 44.61 10.36
N ALA A 12 -31.07 43.40 9.78
CA ALA A 12 -30.44 42.21 10.36
C ALA A 12 -28.93 42.33 10.16
N THR A 13 -28.25 42.80 11.19
CA THR A 13 -26.79 42.72 11.32
C THR A 13 -26.38 41.25 11.33
N SER A 14 -25.88 40.78 10.20
CA SER A 14 -25.17 39.47 10.13
C SER A 14 -23.88 39.59 10.96
N GLN A 15 -23.95 39.18 12.23
CA GLN A 15 -22.75 38.88 13.00
C GLN A 15 -22.09 37.65 12.39
N SER A 16 -21.11 37.90 11.52
CA SER A 16 -20.07 36.97 11.19
C SER A 16 -19.30 36.64 12.46
N THR A 17 -19.66 35.56 13.13
CA THR A 17 -18.80 34.93 14.12
C THR A 17 -17.58 34.38 13.38
N LYS A 18 -16.56 35.21 13.28
CA LYS A 18 -15.19 34.74 13.10
C LYS A 18 -14.86 33.88 14.33
N ASP A 19 -15.09 32.58 14.24
CA ASP A 19 -14.45 31.63 15.12
C ASP A 19 -12.93 31.83 14.96
N SER A 20 -12.34 32.53 15.91
CA SER A 20 -10.91 32.71 16.06
C SER A 20 -10.29 31.36 16.39
N ASP A 21 -9.67 30.74 15.36
CA ASP A 21 -8.79 29.61 15.51
C ASP A 21 -7.63 29.99 16.45
N PRO A 22 -7.38 29.29 17.57
CA PRO A 22 -6.39 29.66 18.56
C PRO A 22 -4.97 29.19 18.18
N ALA A 23 -4.49 29.51 17.01
CA ALA A 23 -3.06 29.60 16.66
C ALA A 23 -2.95 29.89 15.15
N GLY A 24 -2.35 30.97 14.79
CA GLY A 24 -2.16 31.48 13.43
C GLY A 24 -1.30 30.64 12.48
N SER A 25 -1.55 29.35 12.41
CA SER A 25 -0.93 28.39 11.50
C SER A 25 -1.91 28.02 10.39
N SER A 26 -1.55 28.31 9.15
CA SER A 26 -2.37 28.04 7.97
C SER A 26 -2.68 26.52 7.85
N PRO A 27 -3.89 26.14 7.38
CA PRO A 27 -4.24 24.73 7.07
C PRO A 27 -3.17 24.01 6.23
N THR A 28 -2.47 24.73 5.37
CA THR A 28 -1.38 24.23 4.53
C THR A 28 -0.22 23.65 5.34
N ARG A 29 0.13 24.25 6.50
CA ARG A 29 1.19 23.73 7.36
C ARG A 29 0.88 22.30 7.85
N TYR A 30 -0.34 22.05 8.28
CA TYR A 30 -0.74 20.73 8.78
C TYR A 30 -0.85 19.71 7.67
N ILE A 31 -1.30 20.09 6.48
CA ILE A 31 -1.27 19.23 5.29
C ILE A 31 0.16 18.78 4.98
N ILE A 32 1.12 19.69 5.00
CA ILE A 32 2.54 19.38 4.78
C ILE A 32 3.07 18.49 5.90
N THR A 33 2.77 18.80 7.16
CA THR A 33 3.21 18.01 8.32
C THR A 33 2.74 16.55 8.20
N VAL A 34 1.46 16.33 7.89
CA VAL A 34 0.91 14.96 7.76
C VAL A 34 1.45 14.27 6.51
N ALA A 35 1.67 15.00 5.40
CA ALA A 35 2.29 14.44 4.21
C ALA A 35 3.73 13.96 4.47
N VAL A 36 4.55 14.77 5.17
CA VAL A 36 5.93 14.40 5.53
C VAL A 36 5.93 13.25 6.56
N ALA A 37 5.05 13.26 7.56
CA ALA A 37 4.91 12.15 8.49
C ALA A 37 4.50 10.85 7.76
N THR A 38 3.62 10.94 6.76
CA THR A 38 3.26 9.80 5.91
C THR A 38 4.43 9.31 5.07
N TYR A 39 5.23 10.22 4.53
CA TYR A 39 6.45 9.89 3.82
C TYR A 39 7.42 9.10 4.71
N PHE A 40 7.62 9.55 5.95
CA PHE A 40 8.45 8.85 6.93
C PHE A 40 7.86 7.50 7.36
N PHE A 41 6.52 7.41 7.49
CA PHE A 41 5.84 6.16 7.80
C PHE A 41 6.16 5.05 6.79
N TRP A 42 6.03 5.36 5.51
CA TRP A 42 6.28 4.38 4.46
C TRP A 42 7.77 4.09 4.26
N ILE A 43 8.66 5.07 4.46
CA ILE A 43 10.10 4.80 4.48
C ILE A 43 10.43 3.85 5.65
N SER A 44 9.89 4.09 6.84
CA SER A 44 10.09 3.23 8.01
C SER A 44 9.66 1.77 7.77
N LEU A 45 8.66 1.54 6.93
CA LEU A 45 8.17 0.19 6.61
C LEU A 45 8.89 -0.47 5.42
N TYR A 46 9.51 0.31 4.53
CA TYR A 46 10.02 -0.20 3.26
C TYR A 46 11.54 -0.09 3.07
N LEU A 47 12.26 0.61 3.95
CA LEU A 47 13.71 0.81 3.84
C LEU A 47 14.50 -0.51 3.83
N TYR A 48 14.06 -1.48 4.60
CA TYR A 48 14.70 -2.80 4.74
C TYR A 48 14.07 -3.88 3.83
N VAL A 49 12.99 -3.56 3.10
CA VAL A 49 12.25 -4.57 2.31
C VAL A 49 13.12 -5.25 1.25
N PRO A 50 14.01 -4.56 0.51
CA PRO A 50 14.86 -5.21 -0.48
C PRO A 50 15.80 -6.27 0.09
N VAL A 51 16.20 -6.13 1.36
CA VAL A 51 17.19 -6.99 2.01
C VAL A 51 16.60 -7.89 3.10
N LEU A 52 15.33 -7.74 3.43
CA LEU A 52 14.69 -8.55 4.46
C LEU A 52 14.73 -10.06 4.18
N PRO A 53 14.50 -10.56 2.94
CA PRO A 53 14.63 -11.98 2.66
C PRO A 53 16.04 -12.51 2.90
N LEU A 54 17.06 -11.73 2.52
CA LEU A 54 18.48 -12.07 2.69
C LEU A 54 18.85 -12.09 4.17
N HIS A 55 18.40 -11.08 4.91
CA HIS A 55 18.63 -11.03 6.36
C HIS A 55 17.96 -12.21 7.10
N ALA A 56 16.79 -12.64 6.65
CA ALA A 56 16.17 -13.85 7.20
C ALA A 56 17.04 -15.10 6.97
N GLN A 57 17.67 -15.24 5.81
CA GLN A 57 18.60 -16.32 5.52
C GLN A 57 19.90 -16.21 6.35
N GLU A 58 20.44 -15.01 6.56
CA GLU A 58 21.57 -14.75 7.45
C GLU A 58 21.30 -15.22 8.90
N LEU A 59 20.02 -15.13 9.35
CA LEU A 59 19.56 -15.64 10.64
C LEU A 59 19.23 -17.14 10.64
N GLY A 60 19.50 -17.85 9.55
CA GLY A 60 19.30 -19.29 9.44
C GLY A 60 17.92 -19.71 8.93
N ALA A 61 17.11 -18.80 8.36
CA ALA A 61 15.85 -19.17 7.72
C ALA A 61 16.11 -19.97 6.44
N ASN A 62 15.46 -21.13 6.31
CA ASN A 62 15.33 -21.79 5.02
C ASN A 62 14.32 -21.05 4.13
N LEU A 63 14.21 -21.41 2.86
CA LEU A 63 13.32 -20.71 1.91
C LEU A 63 11.84 -20.76 2.33
N GLU A 64 11.39 -21.81 3.00
CA GLU A 64 10.02 -21.90 3.55
C GLU A 64 9.80 -20.84 4.61
N MET A 65 10.74 -20.72 5.56
CA MET A 65 10.66 -19.76 6.64
C MET A 65 10.78 -18.32 6.15
N VAL A 66 11.60 -18.06 5.11
CA VAL A 66 11.64 -16.76 4.43
C VAL A 66 10.23 -16.40 3.91
N GLY A 67 9.57 -17.32 3.22
CA GLY A 67 8.21 -17.11 2.74
C GLY A 67 7.23 -16.78 3.88
N ILE A 68 7.32 -17.49 5.01
CA ILE A 68 6.50 -17.27 6.20
C ILE A 68 6.77 -15.89 6.84
N VAL A 69 8.04 -15.49 6.96
CA VAL A 69 8.43 -14.17 7.48
C VAL A 69 7.86 -13.05 6.61
N ILE A 70 7.93 -13.16 5.30
CA ILE A 70 7.39 -12.14 4.40
C ILE A 70 5.85 -12.11 4.47
N ALA A 71 5.20 -13.27 4.51
CA ALA A 71 3.75 -13.43 4.61
C ALA A 71 3.18 -12.83 5.90
N SER A 72 3.93 -12.86 7.00
CA SER A 72 3.49 -12.41 8.33
C SER A 72 3.06 -10.94 8.36
N TYR A 73 3.64 -10.09 7.51
CA TYR A 73 3.22 -8.71 7.33
C TYR A 73 1.73 -8.59 6.93
N ALA A 74 1.24 -9.50 6.11
CA ALA A 74 -0.17 -9.51 5.72
C ALA A 74 -1.09 -9.94 6.87
N ILE A 75 -0.63 -10.78 7.79
CA ILE A 75 -1.41 -11.21 8.98
C ILE A 75 -1.80 -10.00 9.82
N GLY A 76 -0.83 -9.16 10.17
CA GLY A 76 -1.07 -7.94 10.95
C GLY A 76 -2.08 -7.01 10.29
N GLN A 77 -1.96 -6.82 8.97
CA GLN A 77 -2.88 -5.98 8.21
C GLN A 77 -4.29 -6.58 8.13
N LEU A 78 -4.39 -7.88 7.85
CA LEU A 78 -5.69 -8.56 7.69
C LEU A 78 -6.51 -8.52 8.97
N LEU A 79 -5.88 -8.77 10.13
CA LEU A 79 -6.55 -8.83 11.42
C LEU A 79 -6.94 -7.44 11.95
N LEU A 80 -6.08 -6.42 11.78
CA LEU A 80 -6.24 -5.16 12.51
C LEU A 80 -6.69 -3.99 11.65
N ARG A 81 -6.76 -4.12 10.32
CA ARG A 81 -7.18 -3.02 9.44
C ARG A 81 -8.60 -2.52 9.75
N ILE A 82 -9.56 -3.44 9.95
CA ILE A 82 -10.94 -3.08 10.29
C ILE A 82 -11.03 -2.54 11.73
N PRO A 83 -10.50 -3.22 12.77
CA PRO A 83 -10.49 -2.69 14.13
C PRO A 83 -9.84 -1.30 14.25
N ILE A 84 -8.72 -1.06 13.59
CA ILE A 84 -8.05 0.25 13.57
C ILE A 84 -8.91 1.30 12.87
N GLY A 85 -9.54 0.95 11.75
CA GLY A 85 -10.46 1.86 11.05
C GLY A 85 -11.60 2.31 11.96
N VAL A 86 -12.32 1.36 12.54
CA VAL A 86 -13.45 1.63 13.46
C VAL A 86 -12.98 2.37 14.71
N GLY A 87 -11.90 1.91 15.35
CA GLY A 87 -11.33 2.56 16.54
C GLY A 87 -10.92 4.01 16.29
N SER A 88 -10.33 4.28 15.12
CA SER A 88 -9.91 5.63 14.74
C SER A 88 -11.08 6.59 14.48
N ASP A 89 -12.23 6.08 14.07
CA ASP A 89 -13.43 6.89 13.91
C ASP A 89 -14.13 7.19 15.26
N ILE A 90 -13.91 6.37 16.30
CA ILE A 90 -14.51 6.53 17.63
C ILE A 90 -13.61 7.37 18.56
N ILE A 91 -12.33 7.04 18.64
CA ILE A 91 -11.39 7.61 19.61
C ILE A 91 -10.72 8.86 19.05
N GLY A 92 -10.51 8.89 17.71
CA GLY A 92 -9.76 9.92 17.02
C GLY A 92 -8.74 9.31 16.05
N ARG A 93 -8.46 10.00 14.96
CA ARG A 93 -7.58 9.50 13.90
C ARG A 93 -6.11 9.69 14.22
N LYS A 94 -5.77 10.81 14.87
CA LYS A 94 -4.38 11.15 15.19
C LYS A 94 -3.73 10.15 16.15
N PRO A 95 -4.34 9.68 17.25
CA PRO A 95 -3.74 8.67 18.12
C PRO A 95 -3.37 7.39 17.38
N PHE A 96 -4.25 6.91 16.48
CA PHE A 96 -3.97 5.72 15.67
C PHE A 96 -2.87 5.97 14.63
N ALA A 97 -2.83 7.15 14.01
CA ALA A 97 -1.79 7.52 13.06
C ALA A 97 -0.41 7.64 13.73
N VAL A 98 -0.33 8.29 14.90
CA VAL A 98 0.90 8.35 15.70
C VAL A 98 1.30 6.94 16.19
N GLY A 99 0.33 6.17 16.69
CA GLY A 99 0.55 4.78 17.10
C GLY A 99 1.10 3.91 15.98
N ALA A 100 0.63 4.08 14.74
CA ALA A 100 1.14 3.38 13.58
C ALA A 100 2.61 3.70 13.30
N LEU A 101 3.01 4.97 13.40
CA LEU A 101 4.41 5.40 13.25
C LEU A 101 5.30 4.86 14.38
N VAL A 102 4.82 4.89 15.62
CA VAL A 102 5.54 4.32 16.76
C VAL A 102 5.69 2.81 16.59
N LEU A 103 4.63 2.10 16.22
CA LEU A 103 4.67 0.66 16.00
C LEU A 103 5.57 0.28 14.82
N SER A 104 5.63 1.10 13.74
CA SER A 104 6.57 0.86 12.64
C SER A 104 8.02 0.96 13.11
N ALA A 105 8.32 1.97 13.94
CA ALA A 105 9.65 2.17 14.50
C ALA A 105 10.04 1.07 15.50
N LEU A 106 9.14 0.71 16.42
CA LEU A 106 9.36 -0.39 17.37
C LEU A 106 9.51 -1.73 16.65
N GLY A 107 8.71 -1.98 15.61
CA GLY A 107 8.84 -3.16 14.77
C GLY A 107 10.18 -3.21 14.04
N ALA A 108 10.68 -2.07 13.55
CA ALA A 108 11.99 -1.99 12.92
C ALA A 108 13.14 -2.23 13.92
N VAL A 109 13.05 -1.71 15.16
CA VAL A 109 13.98 -2.05 16.23
C VAL A 109 13.96 -3.54 16.55
N TRP A 110 12.76 -4.13 16.66
CA TRP A 110 12.63 -5.57 16.91
C TRP A 110 13.19 -6.41 15.76
N LEU A 111 12.97 -6.02 14.49
CA LEU A 111 13.60 -6.68 13.34
C LEU A 111 15.13 -6.65 13.45
N ALA A 112 15.73 -5.50 13.84
CA ALA A 112 17.17 -5.37 14.03
C ALA A 112 17.73 -6.25 15.15
N LEU A 113 16.96 -6.46 16.21
CA LEU A 113 17.37 -7.22 17.40
C LEU A 113 16.91 -8.68 17.36
N SER A 114 16.28 -9.15 16.28
CA SER A 114 15.80 -10.51 16.15
C SER A 114 16.96 -11.51 16.13
N PRO A 115 17.03 -12.47 17.09
CA PRO A 115 18.10 -13.45 17.14
C PRO A 115 17.89 -14.65 16.22
N ASP A 116 16.69 -14.84 15.71
CA ASP A 116 16.27 -16.02 14.96
C ASP A 116 15.07 -15.70 14.02
N PRO A 117 14.75 -16.57 13.05
CA PRO A 117 13.68 -16.34 12.09
C PRO A 117 12.27 -16.24 12.70
N TRP A 118 11.98 -16.86 13.86
CA TRP A 118 10.68 -16.76 14.51
C TRP A 118 10.48 -15.41 15.17
N SER A 119 11.54 -14.87 15.78
CA SER A 119 11.55 -13.49 16.28
C SER A 119 11.34 -12.50 15.12
N LEU A 120 12.00 -12.74 13.98
CA LEU A 120 11.82 -11.94 12.77
C LEU A 120 10.37 -12.00 12.23
N PHE A 121 9.75 -13.17 12.25
CA PHE A 121 8.32 -13.37 11.94
C PHE A 121 7.43 -12.51 12.85
N ALA A 122 7.64 -12.55 14.15
CA ALA A 122 6.84 -11.78 15.11
C ALA A 122 7.03 -10.26 14.92
N ALA A 123 8.26 -9.81 14.74
CA ALA A 123 8.60 -8.41 14.48
C ALA A 123 7.98 -7.93 13.14
N ARG A 124 8.03 -8.78 12.10
CA ARG A 124 7.42 -8.47 10.80
C ARG A 124 5.88 -8.42 10.87
N THR A 125 5.27 -9.28 11.69
CA THR A 125 3.82 -9.20 12.00
C THR A 125 3.48 -7.86 12.64
N LEU A 126 4.29 -7.37 13.60
CA LEU A 126 4.10 -6.07 14.24
C LEU A 126 4.18 -4.92 13.21
N THR A 127 5.13 -4.98 12.26
CA THR A 127 5.19 -3.97 11.19
C THR A 127 3.96 -4.04 10.28
N GLY A 128 3.35 -5.22 10.11
CA GLY A 128 2.06 -5.39 9.44
C GLY A 128 0.90 -4.72 10.19
N VAL A 129 0.88 -4.83 11.53
CA VAL A 129 -0.06 -4.09 12.39
C VAL A 129 0.11 -2.57 12.21
N ALA A 130 1.35 -2.09 12.22
CA ALA A 130 1.66 -0.70 11.96
C ALA A 130 1.09 -0.25 10.58
N ALA A 131 1.29 -1.07 9.55
CA ALA A 131 0.80 -0.78 8.20
C ALA A 131 -0.74 -0.72 8.10
N ALA A 132 -1.46 -1.44 8.97
CA ALA A 132 -2.93 -1.32 9.06
C ALA A 132 -3.37 0.09 9.47
N GLY A 133 -2.52 0.86 10.19
CA GLY A 133 -2.76 2.24 10.55
C GLY A 133 -2.82 3.23 9.37
N TRP A 134 -2.43 2.79 8.16
CA TRP A 134 -2.63 3.55 6.93
C TRP A 134 -4.04 4.09 6.75
N VAL A 135 -5.05 3.34 7.21
CA VAL A 135 -6.45 3.76 7.17
C VAL A 135 -6.63 5.07 7.95
N ALA A 136 -6.12 5.12 9.18
CA ALA A 136 -6.22 6.32 10.03
C ALA A 136 -5.42 7.49 9.45
N ILE A 137 -4.20 7.24 8.94
CA ILE A 137 -3.32 8.26 8.34
C ILE A 137 -3.98 8.89 7.11
N SER A 138 -4.50 8.08 6.19
CA SER A 138 -5.08 8.57 4.93
C SER A 138 -6.36 9.39 5.18
N VAL A 139 -7.19 8.97 6.13
CA VAL A 139 -8.41 9.69 6.50
C VAL A 139 -8.08 10.96 7.30
N LEU A 140 -7.07 10.91 8.19
CA LEU A 140 -6.55 12.10 8.88
C LEU A 140 -6.08 13.14 7.87
N PHE A 141 -5.28 12.74 6.86
CA PHE A 141 -4.82 13.64 5.82
C PHE A 141 -5.97 14.28 5.04
N ALA A 142 -6.96 13.47 4.64
CA ALA A 142 -8.11 13.95 3.90
C ALA A 142 -8.97 14.95 4.70
N SER A 143 -8.99 14.85 6.04
CA SER A 143 -9.78 15.72 6.91
C SER A 143 -9.27 17.17 7.02
N TYR A 144 -8.04 17.45 6.56
CA TYR A 144 -7.52 18.83 6.45
C TYR A 144 -7.95 19.53 5.16
N TYR A 145 -8.64 18.83 4.26
CA TYR A 145 -9.12 19.41 3.01
C TYR A 145 -10.61 19.79 3.11
N PRO A 146 -11.03 20.85 2.41
CA PRO A 146 -12.44 21.21 2.34
C PRO A 146 -13.31 20.06 1.83
N ALA A 147 -14.58 20.05 2.27
CA ALA A 147 -15.57 19.12 1.75
C ALA A 147 -15.65 19.22 0.21
N GLY A 148 -15.61 18.06 -0.50
CA GLY A 148 -15.58 18.00 -1.96
C GLY A 148 -14.16 17.82 -2.55
N ASN A 149 -13.09 18.12 -1.82
CA ASN A 149 -11.70 17.97 -2.29
C ASN A 149 -11.02 16.66 -1.84
N THR A 150 -11.78 15.71 -1.29
CA THR A 150 -11.28 14.42 -0.79
C THR A 150 -10.52 13.64 -1.87
N SER A 151 -11.00 13.65 -3.12
CA SER A 151 -10.31 12.96 -4.22
C SER A 151 -8.92 13.54 -4.50
N ARG A 152 -8.76 14.87 -4.41
CA ARG A 152 -7.47 15.55 -4.54
C ARG A 152 -6.55 15.19 -3.38
N ALA A 153 -7.06 15.20 -2.16
CA ALA A 153 -6.31 14.78 -0.97
C ALA A 153 -5.79 13.34 -1.12
N MET A 154 -6.65 12.41 -1.52
CA MET A 154 -6.26 11.01 -1.74
C MET A 154 -5.22 10.86 -2.84
N ALA A 155 -5.32 11.61 -3.95
CA ALA A 155 -4.32 11.59 -5.00
C ALA A 155 -2.95 12.05 -4.49
N ILE A 156 -2.90 13.12 -3.71
CA ILE A 156 -1.66 13.65 -3.13
C ILE A 156 -1.04 12.63 -2.16
N ILE A 157 -1.82 12.10 -1.23
CA ILE A 157 -1.27 11.18 -0.22
C ILE A 157 -0.82 9.84 -0.84
N MET A 158 -1.47 9.38 -1.91
CA MET A 158 -1.03 8.22 -2.69
C MET A 158 0.27 8.50 -3.45
N SER A 159 0.45 9.71 -3.97
CA SER A 159 1.72 10.13 -4.58
C SER A 159 2.86 10.18 -3.55
N VAL A 160 2.58 10.68 -2.34
CA VAL A 160 3.54 10.65 -1.22
C VAL A 160 3.89 9.20 -0.86
N ASN A 161 2.91 8.31 -0.76
CA ASN A 161 3.15 6.89 -0.52
C ASN A 161 4.08 6.29 -1.59
N THR A 162 3.77 6.49 -2.86
CA THR A 162 4.59 5.95 -3.97
C THR A 162 6.02 6.49 -3.94
N LEU A 163 6.17 7.80 -3.73
CA LEU A 163 7.50 8.44 -3.62
C LEU A 163 8.28 7.85 -2.44
N SER A 164 7.61 7.60 -1.32
CA SER A 164 8.24 6.98 -0.13
C SER A 164 8.77 5.59 -0.43
N LEU A 165 8.00 4.75 -1.12
CA LEU A 165 8.42 3.39 -1.48
C LEU A 165 9.63 3.40 -2.42
N VAL A 166 9.59 4.25 -3.45
CA VAL A 166 10.71 4.44 -4.39
C VAL A 166 11.98 4.88 -3.65
N THR A 167 11.87 5.91 -2.80
CA THR A 167 13.00 6.41 -2.00
C THR A 167 13.51 5.34 -1.04
N ALA A 168 12.60 4.66 -0.34
CA ALA A 168 12.96 3.65 0.66
C ALA A 168 13.71 2.47 0.03
N THR A 169 13.22 1.93 -1.07
CA THR A 169 13.87 0.77 -1.71
C THR A 169 15.20 1.14 -2.35
N PHE A 170 15.30 2.34 -2.94
CA PHE A 170 16.54 2.84 -3.52
C PHE A 170 17.62 3.06 -2.45
N ILE A 171 17.30 3.85 -1.42
CA ILE A 171 18.24 4.15 -0.33
C ILE A 171 18.50 2.91 0.51
N GLY A 172 17.50 2.07 0.72
CA GLY A 172 17.62 0.85 1.54
C GLY A 172 18.65 -0.13 1.00
N GLY A 173 18.69 -0.35 -0.32
CA GLY A 173 19.74 -1.16 -0.94
C GLY A 173 21.12 -0.58 -0.73
N ILE A 174 21.30 0.73 -0.95
CA ILE A 174 22.57 1.43 -0.76
C ILE A 174 23.03 1.36 0.70
N VAL A 175 22.13 1.67 1.65
CA VAL A 175 22.46 1.63 3.09
C VAL A 175 22.85 0.22 3.52
N ALA A 176 22.15 -0.80 3.04
CA ALA A 176 22.48 -2.19 3.35
C ALA A 176 23.83 -2.61 2.78
N ASP A 177 24.18 -2.15 1.59
CA ASP A 177 25.43 -2.47 0.90
C ASP A 177 26.65 -1.87 1.62
N TYR A 178 26.58 -0.58 1.97
CA TYR A 178 27.70 0.14 2.58
C TYR A 178 27.80 -0.03 4.10
N PHE A 179 26.66 -0.20 4.80
CA PHE A 179 26.60 -0.18 6.26
C PHE A 179 26.03 -1.47 6.88
N GLY A 180 25.70 -2.45 6.04
CA GLY A 180 25.10 -3.72 6.45
C GLY A 180 23.59 -3.67 6.67
N ASN A 181 22.95 -4.86 6.70
CA ASN A 181 21.49 -5.01 6.78
C ASN A 181 20.90 -4.33 8.02
N LEU A 182 21.56 -4.42 9.18
CA LEU A 182 21.07 -3.85 10.45
C LEU A 182 20.88 -2.33 10.37
N SER A 183 21.70 -1.64 9.59
CA SER A 183 21.61 -0.18 9.42
C SER A 183 20.29 0.24 8.78
N THR A 184 19.72 -0.59 7.91
CA THR A 184 18.40 -0.31 7.31
C THR A 184 17.27 -0.39 8.34
N PHE A 185 17.32 -1.33 9.27
CA PHE A 185 16.32 -1.45 10.34
C PHE A 185 16.44 -0.30 11.35
N TYR A 186 17.65 0.05 11.80
CA TYR A 186 17.85 1.19 12.70
C TYR A 186 17.49 2.52 12.03
N GLY A 187 17.85 2.70 10.75
CA GLY A 187 17.44 3.85 9.96
C GLY A 187 15.92 3.96 9.84
N ALA A 188 15.24 2.84 9.56
CA ALA A 188 13.79 2.75 9.51
C ALA A 188 13.16 3.13 10.86
N ALA A 189 13.72 2.66 11.97
CA ALA A 189 13.27 3.00 13.32
C ALA A 189 13.41 4.50 13.61
N GLY A 190 14.57 5.08 13.33
CA GLY A 190 14.83 6.52 13.53
C GLY A 190 13.86 7.39 12.72
N ILE A 191 13.64 7.06 11.44
CA ILE A 191 12.70 7.77 10.56
C ILE A 191 11.27 7.61 11.07
N GLY A 192 10.86 6.42 11.52
CA GLY A 192 9.54 6.17 12.09
C GLY A 192 9.28 6.99 13.35
N PHE A 193 10.22 7.04 14.28
CA PHE A 193 10.13 7.89 15.47
C PHE A 193 10.11 9.38 15.12
N ALA A 194 10.94 9.84 14.18
CA ALA A 194 10.92 11.23 13.72
C ALA A 194 9.56 11.60 13.11
N GLY A 195 8.97 10.69 12.31
CA GLY A 195 7.63 10.85 11.77
C GLY A 195 6.54 10.92 12.85
N ALA A 196 6.64 10.10 13.91
CA ALA A 196 5.71 10.12 15.04
C ALA A 196 5.78 11.46 15.79
N LEU A 197 6.99 11.94 16.10
CA LEU A 197 7.21 13.22 16.73
C LEU A 197 6.68 14.39 15.88
N LEU A 198 6.93 14.34 14.58
CA LEU A 198 6.42 15.34 13.65
C LEU A 198 4.88 15.35 13.64
N LEU A 199 4.25 14.19 13.60
CA LEU A 199 2.78 14.07 13.55
C LEU A 199 2.12 14.55 14.85
N LEU A 200 2.80 14.47 15.99
CA LEU A 200 2.31 15.02 17.27
C LEU A 200 2.07 16.54 17.20
N SER A 201 2.81 17.26 16.34
CA SER A 201 2.64 18.71 16.16
C SER A 201 1.38 19.10 15.37
N ALA A 202 0.75 18.17 14.65
CA ALA A 202 -0.48 18.43 13.92
C ALA A 202 -1.69 18.38 14.86
N PRO A 203 -2.67 19.32 14.79
CA PRO A 203 -3.89 19.24 15.58
C PRO A 203 -4.77 18.10 15.10
N GLU A 204 -5.64 17.59 15.95
CA GLU A 204 -6.69 16.66 15.55
C GLU A 204 -7.88 17.45 14.97
N PRO A 205 -8.26 17.26 13.70
CA PRO A 205 -9.48 17.86 13.18
C PRO A 205 -10.70 17.29 13.89
N ARG A 206 -11.68 18.14 14.20
CA ARG A 206 -12.94 17.69 14.82
C ARG A 206 -13.59 16.63 13.92
N ILE A 207 -13.93 15.47 14.51
CA ILE A 207 -14.62 14.38 13.80
C ILE A 207 -16.05 14.85 13.53
N VAL A 208 -16.36 15.12 12.25
CA VAL A 208 -17.74 15.31 11.82
C VAL A 208 -18.33 13.94 11.56
N SER A 209 -19.12 13.45 12.51
CA SER A 209 -20.00 12.27 12.45
C SER A 209 -19.39 11.00 11.83
N ALA A 210 -19.12 10.03 12.67
CA ALA A 210 -18.76 8.68 12.24
C ALA A 210 -19.91 8.07 11.40
N THR A 211 -19.63 7.76 10.15
CA THR A 211 -20.52 6.89 9.37
C THR A 211 -20.58 5.55 10.10
N ARG A 212 -21.74 5.20 10.68
CA ARG A 212 -21.90 3.92 11.37
C ARG A 212 -21.65 2.79 10.38
N TYR A 213 -20.55 2.09 10.56
CA TYR A 213 -20.29 0.85 9.82
C TYR A 213 -21.37 -0.17 10.21
N SER A 214 -22.23 -0.52 9.27
CA SER A 214 -23.21 -1.58 9.46
C SER A 214 -22.63 -2.89 8.92
N MET A 215 -22.65 -3.95 9.73
CA MET A 215 -22.28 -5.30 9.29
C MET A 215 -23.15 -5.75 8.10
N ALA A 216 -24.41 -5.34 8.07
CA ALA A 216 -25.30 -5.59 6.93
C ALA A 216 -24.80 -4.93 5.65
N THR A 217 -24.33 -3.68 5.73
CA THR A 217 -23.74 -2.97 4.59
C THR A 217 -22.44 -3.64 4.13
N LEU A 218 -21.58 -4.05 5.06
CA LEU A 218 -20.35 -4.78 4.74
C LEU A 218 -20.68 -6.08 3.99
N MET A 219 -21.62 -6.87 4.51
CA MET A 219 -22.05 -8.13 3.89
C MET A 219 -22.72 -7.93 2.53
N SER A 220 -23.48 -6.86 2.33
CA SER A 220 -24.10 -6.55 1.03
C SER A 220 -23.02 -6.21 -0.02
N VAL A 221 -22.00 -5.45 0.38
CA VAL A 221 -20.87 -5.08 -0.49
C VAL A 221 -20.04 -6.32 -0.84
N LEU A 222 -19.71 -7.18 0.15
CA LEU A 222 -18.96 -8.42 -0.07
C LEU A 222 -19.67 -9.41 -1.01
N LYS A 223 -21.00 -9.33 -1.12
CA LYS A 223 -21.78 -10.17 -2.06
C LYS A 223 -21.85 -9.58 -3.48
N THR A 224 -21.30 -8.40 -3.73
CA THR A 224 -21.33 -7.77 -5.06
C THR A 224 -20.46 -8.54 -6.05
N PRO A 225 -21.01 -9.13 -7.13
CA PRO A 225 -20.24 -10.00 -8.03
C PRO A 225 -19.07 -9.29 -8.69
N LEU A 226 -19.22 -8.00 -9.02
CA LEU A 226 -18.14 -7.19 -9.58
C LEU A 226 -16.99 -7.03 -8.59
N LEU A 227 -17.29 -6.72 -7.32
CA LEU A 227 -16.26 -6.57 -6.28
C LEU A 227 -15.50 -7.88 -6.07
N LEU A 228 -16.21 -9.01 -5.94
CA LEU A 228 -15.59 -10.31 -5.75
C LEU A 228 -14.66 -10.66 -6.91
N ARG A 229 -15.09 -10.40 -8.15
CA ARG A 229 -14.29 -10.68 -9.33
C ARG A 229 -13.05 -9.80 -9.41
N VAL A 230 -13.18 -8.50 -9.18
CA VAL A 230 -12.07 -7.55 -9.15
C VAL A 230 -11.09 -7.91 -8.02
N SER A 231 -11.62 -8.32 -6.87
CA SER A 231 -10.80 -8.78 -5.74
C SER A 231 -10.06 -10.09 -6.05
N ALA A 232 -10.69 -11.05 -6.78
CA ALA A 232 -10.02 -12.27 -7.21
C ALA A 232 -8.80 -11.96 -8.11
N ILE A 233 -8.93 -11.03 -9.05
CA ILE A 233 -7.80 -10.57 -9.87
C ILE A 233 -6.75 -9.86 -8.99
N ALA A 234 -7.18 -9.06 -8.02
CA ALA A 234 -6.26 -8.39 -7.11
C ALA A 234 -5.50 -9.35 -6.19
N ILE A 235 -6.11 -10.47 -5.79
CA ILE A 235 -5.42 -11.54 -5.05
C ILE A 235 -4.24 -12.07 -5.87
N THR A 236 -4.43 -12.36 -7.16
CA THR A 236 -3.32 -12.84 -8.01
C THR A 236 -2.25 -11.77 -8.22
N LEU A 237 -2.63 -10.50 -8.37
CA LEU A 237 -1.70 -9.38 -8.45
C LEU A 237 -0.84 -9.27 -7.18
N GLN A 238 -1.46 -9.37 -6.01
CA GLN A 238 -0.75 -9.28 -4.73
C GLN A 238 0.08 -10.54 -4.43
N PHE A 239 -0.35 -11.70 -4.92
CA PHE A 239 0.45 -12.91 -4.89
C PHE A 239 1.80 -12.69 -5.58
N VAL A 240 1.80 -12.14 -6.82
CA VAL A 240 3.02 -11.80 -7.57
C VAL A 240 3.82 -10.72 -6.82
N THR A 241 3.14 -9.68 -6.31
CA THR A 241 3.82 -8.55 -5.67
C THR A 241 4.61 -8.98 -4.43
N PHE A 242 4.00 -9.76 -3.56
CA PHE A 242 4.61 -10.15 -2.29
C PHE A 242 5.38 -11.47 -2.39
N GLY A 243 4.94 -12.41 -3.19
CA GLY A 243 5.65 -13.67 -3.42
C GLY A 243 6.93 -13.47 -4.23
N VAL A 244 6.84 -12.77 -5.36
CA VAL A 244 8.01 -12.54 -6.24
C VAL A 244 8.75 -11.28 -5.85
N ASN A 245 8.14 -10.09 -6.06
CA ASN A 245 8.92 -8.85 -6.10
C ASN A 245 9.51 -8.43 -4.75
N PHE A 246 8.79 -8.66 -3.64
CA PHE A 246 9.29 -8.39 -2.28
C PHE A 246 9.77 -9.65 -1.56
N GLY A 247 9.53 -10.83 -2.15
CA GLY A 247 9.90 -12.12 -1.57
C GLY A 247 11.15 -12.71 -2.21
N PHE A 248 10.98 -13.36 -3.32
CA PHE A 248 12.02 -14.24 -3.88
C PHE A 248 12.86 -13.60 -4.99
N LEU A 249 12.47 -12.47 -5.59
CA LEU A 249 13.29 -11.73 -6.56
C LEU A 249 14.61 -11.22 -5.95
N PRO A 250 14.63 -10.66 -4.71
CA PRO A 250 15.89 -10.28 -4.06
C PRO A 250 16.86 -11.45 -3.94
N ILE A 251 16.39 -12.62 -3.53
CA ILE A 251 17.23 -13.83 -3.40
C ILE A 251 17.71 -14.30 -4.79
N HIS A 252 16.83 -14.28 -5.80
CA HIS A 252 17.21 -14.62 -7.17
C HIS A 252 18.29 -13.68 -7.71
N ALA A 253 18.15 -12.37 -7.48
CA ALA A 253 19.15 -11.39 -7.87
C ALA A 253 20.50 -11.62 -7.15
N GLU A 254 20.49 -11.92 -5.84
CA GLU A 254 21.69 -12.25 -5.09
C GLU A 254 22.37 -13.52 -5.63
N ASN A 255 21.61 -14.56 -6.00
CA ASN A 255 22.13 -15.77 -6.63
C ASN A 255 22.78 -15.49 -8.00
N LEU A 256 22.38 -14.41 -8.68
CA LEU A 256 23.02 -13.93 -9.91
C LEU A 256 24.23 -13.01 -9.64
N GLY A 257 24.60 -12.83 -8.38
CA GLY A 257 25.74 -12.01 -7.96
C GLY A 257 25.43 -10.54 -7.73
N ALA A 258 24.15 -10.15 -7.57
CA ALA A 258 23.79 -8.77 -7.27
C ALA A 258 24.26 -8.33 -5.88
N SER A 259 24.85 -7.15 -5.81
CA SER A 259 25.05 -6.43 -4.56
C SER A 259 23.69 -5.98 -3.97
N LYS A 260 23.68 -5.64 -2.69
CA LYS A 260 22.44 -5.12 -2.02
C LYS A 260 21.95 -3.82 -2.66
N SER A 261 22.87 -2.98 -3.15
CA SER A 261 22.54 -1.78 -3.92
C SER A 261 21.81 -2.13 -5.23
N GLU A 262 22.30 -3.09 -5.97
CA GLU A 262 21.69 -3.52 -7.24
C GLU A 262 20.30 -4.13 -7.02
N ILE A 263 20.10 -4.91 -5.94
CA ILE A 263 18.78 -5.41 -5.53
C ILE A 263 17.82 -4.25 -5.24
N GLY A 264 18.31 -3.22 -4.54
CA GLY A 264 17.56 -1.97 -4.32
C GLY A 264 17.18 -1.28 -5.63
N TYR A 265 18.10 -1.19 -6.59
CA TYR A 265 17.87 -0.58 -7.91
C TYR A 265 16.84 -1.37 -8.73
N ILE A 266 16.96 -2.69 -8.77
CA ILE A 266 16.02 -3.59 -9.45
C ILE A 266 14.61 -3.43 -8.87
N THR A 267 14.48 -3.42 -7.53
CA THR A 267 13.18 -3.23 -6.86
C THR A 267 12.60 -1.85 -7.18
N THR A 268 13.43 -0.82 -7.13
CA THR A 268 13.05 0.57 -7.42
C THR A 268 12.64 0.77 -8.88
N ALA A 269 13.34 0.14 -9.82
CA ALA A 269 12.99 0.18 -11.24
C ALA A 269 11.56 -0.34 -11.48
N GLY A 270 11.18 -1.43 -10.81
CA GLY A 270 9.81 -1.94 -10.85
C GLY A 270 8.78 -0.97 -10.28
N LEU A 271 9.09 -0.26 -9.18
CA LEU A 271 8.19 0.73 -8.59
C LEU A 271 8.03 1.98 -9.47
N LEU A 272 9.12 2.49 -10.05
CA LEU A 272 9.10 3.62 -10.98
C LEU A 272 8.29 3.28 -12.24
N ALA A 273 8.52 2.10 -12.81
CA ALA A 273 7.76 1.67 -13.97
C ALA A 273 6.27 1.44 -13.66
N ALA A 274 5.92 1.06 -12.42
CA ALA A 274 4.53 0.98 -11.99
C ALA A 274 3.84 2.35 -12.01
N VAL A 275 4.55 3.45 -11.70
CA VAL A 275 4.01 4.82 -11.84
C VAL A 275 3.66 5.10 -13.30
N ALA A 276 4.56 4.75 -14.23
CA ALA A 276 4.29 4.90 -15.66
C ALA A 276 3.09 4.05 -16.12
N GLY A 277 3.00 2.81 -15.65
CA GLY A 277 1.85 1.93 -15.91
C GLY A 277 0.54 2.50 -15.39
N THR A 278 0.56 3.10 -14.19
CA THR A 278 -0.61 3.81 -13.63
C THR A 278 -1.04 4.97 -14.52
N ALA A 279 -0.10 5.80 -15.00
CA ALA A 279 -0.41 6.92 -15.88
C ALA A 279 -1.03 6.47 -17.23
N VAL A 280 -0.52 5.39 -17.81
CA VAL A 280 -1.01 4.84 -19.08
C VAL A 280 -2.35 4.11 -18.93
N SER A 281 -2.63 3.57 -17.74
CA SER A 281 -3.81 2.72 -17.49
C SER A 281 -5.14 3.39 -17.83
N ALA A 282 -5.28 4.68 -17.49
CA ALA A 282 -6.50 5.45 -17.73
C ALA A 282 -6.77 5.63 -19.23
N TRP A 283 -5.72 5.87 -20.01
CA TRP A 283 -5.82 6.01 -21.47
C TRP A 283 -6.21 4.68 -22.12
N VAL A 284 -5.55 3.57 -21.75
CA VAL A 284 -5.86 2.22 -22.27
C VAL A 284 -7.28 1.83 -21.90
N ALA A 285 -7.69 2.00 -20.63
CA ALA A 285 -9.01 1.64 -20.16
C ALA A 285 -10.12 2.48 -20.84
N LYS A 286 -9.87 3.76 -21.09
CA LYS A 286 -10.81 4.65 -21.80
C LYS A 286 -10.94 4.28 -23.28
N ARG A 287 -9.82 3.90 -23.94
CA ARG A 287 -9.79 3.64 -25.38
C ARG A 287 -10.32 2.26 -25.74
N TRP A 288 -9.93 1.23 -24.97
CA TRP A 288 -10.21 -0.18 -25.29
C TRP A 288 -10.97 -0.93 -24.19
N GLY A 289 -11.31 -0.26 -23.10
CA GLY A 289 -12.05 -0.83 -21.98
C GLY A 289 -11.15 -1.41 -20.88
N PRO A 290 -11.68 -1.58 -19.67
CA PRO A 290 -10.92 -2.03 -18.50
C PRO A 290 -10.44 -3.48 -18.63
N THR A 291 -11.22 -4.35 -19.29
CA THR A 291 -10.82 -5.74 -19.55
C THR A 291 -9.53 -5.80 -20.37
N THR A 292 -9.46 -5.02 -21.47
CA THR A 292 -8.26 -4.95 -22.32
C THR A 292 -7.05 -4.44 -21.54
N ALA A 293 -7.25 -3.41 -20.69
CA ALA A 293 -6.16 -2.90 -19.86
C ALA A 293 -5.62 -3.97 -18.89
N ILE A 294 -6.50 -4.76 -18.27
CA ILE A 294 -6.08 -5.87 -17.38
C ILE A 294 -5.34 -6.96 -18.18
N ILE A 295 -5.82 -7.31 -19.37
CA ILE A 295 -5.18 -8.36 -20.20
C ILE A 295 -3.80 -7.90 -20.65
N VAL A 296 -3.64 -6.67 -21.13
CA VAL A 296 -2.35 -6.11 -21.53
C VAL A 296 -1.39 -6.09 -20.34
N ALA A 297 -1.86 -5.67 -19.17
CA ALA A 297 -1.09 -5.67 -17.94
C ALA A 297 -0.68 -7.09 -17.51
N ALA A 298 -1.61 -8.06 -17.58
CA ALA A 298 -1.34 -9.45 -17.28
C ALA A 298 -0.33 -10.05 -18.26
N ALA A 299 -0.45 -9.74 -19.55
CA ALA A 299 0.49 -10.21 -20.58
C ALA A 299 1.90 -9.66 -20.34
N ALA A 300 2.04 -8.38 -19.99
CA ALA A 300 3.32 -7.77 -19.64
C ALA A 300 3.94 -8.43 -18.40
N THR A 301 3.14 -8.65 -17.36
CA THR A 301 3.59 -9.34 -16.13
C THR A 301 3.97 -10.79 -16.41
N LEU A 302 3.16 -11.53 -17.16
CA LEU A 302 3.40 -12.92 -17.53
C LEU A 302 4.70 -13.06 -18.33
N PHE A 303 4.87 -12.23 -19.38
CA PHE A 303 6.10 -12.21 -20.18
C PHE A 303 7.34 -12.01 -19.31
N SER A 304 7.31 -10.99 -18.43
CA SER A 304 8.42 -10.71 -17.53
C SER A 304 8.75 -11.90 -16.63
N LEU A 305 7.73 -12.49 -15.98
CA LEU A 305 7.91 -13.61 -15.06
C LEU A 305 8.52 -14.83 -15.76
N VAL A 306 8.04 -15.16 -16.97
CA VAL A 306 8.56 -16.29 -17.74
C VAL A 306 10.01 -16.05 -18.19
N VAL A 307 10.34 -14.84 -18.68
CA VAL A 307 11.72 -14.57 -19.13
C VAL A 307 12.69 -14.45 -17.94
N MET A 308 12.24 -13.99 -16.77
CA MET A 308 13.05 -13.96 -15.54
C MET A 308 13.58 -15.36 -15.15
N THR A 309 12.86 -16.44 -15.47
CA THR A 309 13.30 -17.82 -15.13
C THR A 309 14.56 -18.27 -15.85
N VAL A 310 14.87 -17.68 -16.99
CA VAL A 310 16.04 -18.03 -17.82
C VAL A 310 17.09 -16.91 -17.89
N THR A 311 16.84 -15.80 -17.18
CA THR A 311 17.73 -14.63 -17.18
C THR A 311 18.94 -14.89 -16.29
N THR A 312 20.13 -14.60 -16.81
CA THR A 312 21.41 -14.83 -16.12
C THR A 312 22.19 -13.56 -15.85
N ASP A 313 21.69 -12.39 -16.29
CA ASP A 313 22.34 -11.10 -16.07
C ASP A 313 21.41 -10.10 -15.36
N LEU A 314 22.01 -9.23 -14.55
CA LEU A 314 21.31 -8.29 -13.70
C LEU A 314 20.64 -7.14 -14.46
N VAL A 315 21.18 -6.73 -15.61
CA VAL A 315 20.62 -5.62 -16.41
C VAL A 315 19.30 -6.07 -17.03
N THR A 316 19.29 -7.27 -17.61
CA THR A 316 18.08 -7.89 -18.17
C THR A 316 17.06 -8.14 -17.05
N LEU A 317 17.49 -8.64 -15.88
CA LEU A 317 16.60 -8.82 -14.73
C LEU A 317 15.95 -7.49 -14.29
N GLY A 318 16.72 -6.40 -14.22
CA GLY A 318 16.24 -5.07 -13.91
C GLY A 318 15.23 -4.52 -14.95
N ALA A 319 15.51 -4.73 -16.24
CA ALA A 319 14.60 -4.34 -17.32
C ALA A 319 13.29 -5.14 -17.27
N LEU A 320 13.35 -6.44 -17.02
CA LEU A 320 12.19 -7.30 -16.86
C LEU A 320 11.38 -6.92 -15.62
N GLN A 321 12.05 -6.55 -14.52
CA GLN A 321 11.38 -6.07 -13.32
C GLN A 321 10.69 -4.73 -13.55
N ALA A 322 11.29 -3.82 -14.33
CA ALA A 322 10.62 -2.59 -14.75
C ALA A 322 9.37 -2.90 -15.60
N PHE A 323 9.48 -3.82 -16.55
CA PHE A 323 8.34 -4.23 -17.39
C PHE A 323 7.23 -4.92 -16.57
N ASN A 324 7.58 -5.77 -15.60
CA ASN A 324 6.68 -6.34 -14.61
C ASN A 324 5.97 -5.25 -13.80
N GLY A 325 6.75 -4.29 -13.30
CA GLY A 325 6.25 -3.14 -12.55
C GLY A 325 5.22 -2.33 -13.34
N PHE A 326 5.52 -2.03 -14.62
CA PHE A 326 4.59 -1.34 -15.52
C PHE A 326 3.23 -2.07 -15.60
N GLY A 327 3.24 -3.38 -15.86
CA GLY A 327 2.02 -4.20 -15.90
C GLY A 327 1.26 -4.14 -14.58
N ARG A 328 1.94 -4.31 -13.44
CA ARG A 328 1.33 -4.25 -12.10
C ARG A 328 0.70 -2.90 -11.79
N GLY A 329 1.38 -1.80 -12.12
CA GLY A 329 0.87 -0.44 -11.90
C GLY A 329 -0.42 -0.19 -12.71
N MET A 330 -0.42 -0.61 -13.97
CA MET A 330 -1.59 -0.50 -14.85
C MET A 330 -2.75 -1.35 -14.32
N MET A 331 -2.51 -2.61 -13.95
CA MET A 331 -3.53 -3.51 -13.41
C MET A 331 -4.11 -2.98 -12.10
N ASN A 332 -3.27 -2.58 -11.15
CA ASN A 332 -3.69 -2.09 -9.84
C ASN A 332 -4.63 -0.89 -9.94
N THR A 333 -4.32 0.06 -10.82
CA THR A 333 -5.12 1.28 -11.02
C THR A 333 -6.51 0.95 -11.57
N VAL A 334 -6.60 0.06 -12.56
CA VAL A 334 -7.89 -0.36 -13.13
C VAL A 334 -8.72 -1.09 -12.08
N LEU A 335 -8.11 -2.01 -11.32
CA LEU A 335 -8.81 -2.78 -10.28
C LEU A 335 -9.34 -1.88 -9.16
N ILE A 336 -8.57 -0.89 -8.70
CA ILE A 336 -9.03 0.10 -7.71
C ILE A 336 -10.22 0.89 -8.25
N SER A 337 -10.15 1.38 -9.49
CA SER A 337 -11.24 2.13 -10.12
C SER A 337 -12.52 1.30 -10.20
N MET A 338 -12.42 0.03 -10.56
CA MET A 338 -13.55 -0.89 -10.63
C MET A 338 -14.11 -1.29 -9.27
N ALA A 339 -13.24 -1.45 -8.26
CA ALA A 339 -13.67 -1.69 -6.88
C ALA A 339 -14.51 -0.52 -6.36
N LEU A 340 -14.11 0.73 -6.65
CA LEU A 340 -14.89 1.92 -6.32
C LEU A 340 -16.20 2.01 -7.10
N ALA A 341 -16.19 1.61 -8.38
CA ALA A 341 -17.38 1.59 -9.24
C ALA A 341 -18.37 0.48 -8.87
N SER A 342 -17.95 -0.54 -8.11
CA SER A 342 -18.80 -1.65 -7.69
C SER A 342 -19.88 -1.27 -6.67
N ALA A 343 -19.82 -0.05 -6.09
CA ALA A 343 -20.72 0.41 -5.05
C ALA A 343 -21.19 1.85 -5.27
N PRO A 344 -22.42 2.18 -4.81
CA PRO A 344 -22.92 3.56 -4.77
C PRO A 344 -21.98 4.49 -3.98
N VAL A 345 -21.98 5.77 -4.31
CA VAL A 345 -21.08 6.80 -3.72
C VAL A 345 -21.06 6.75 -2.18
N ALA A 346 -22.24 6.57 -1.57
CA ALA A 346 -22.41 6.55 -0.11
C ALA A 346 -21.64 5.43 0.62
N ILE A 347 -21.34 4.30 -0.05
CA ILE A 347 -20.70 3.12 0.53
C ILE A 347 -19.39 2.72 -0.15
N ARG A 348 -18.82 3.62 -0.98
CA ARG A 348 -17.53 3.37 -1.67
C ARG A 348 -16.37 3.12 -0.72
N ALA A 349 -16.37 3.76 0.45
CA ALA A 349 -15.36 3.52 1.47
C ALA A 349 -15.41 2.08 1.98
N THR A 350 -16.62 1.54 2.22
CA THR A 350 -16.83 0.14 2.60
C THR A 350 -16.37 -0.82 1.50
N ALA A 351 -16.69 -0.51 0.23
CA ALA A 351 -16.26 -1.30 -0.92
C ALA A 351 -14.73 -1.33 -1.04
N MET A 352 -14.06 -0.20 -0.87
CA MET A 352 -12.60 -0.12 -0.89
C MET A 352 -11.97 -0.89 0.27
N GLY A 353 -12.51 -0.78 1.48
CA GLY A 353 -12.06 -1.55 2.64
C GLY A 353 -12.21 -3.06 2.42
N SER A 354 -13.36 -3.49 1.88
CA SER A 354 -13.62 -4.89 1.52
C SER A 354 -12.66 -5.40 0.45
N TYR A 355 -12.44 -4.62 -0.61
CA TYR A 355 -11.45 -4.90 -1.65
C TYR A 355 -10.05 -5.09 -1.08
N GLN A 356 -9.63 -4.17 -0.18
CA GLN A 356 -8.32 -4.23 0.45
C GLN A 356 -8.16 -5.43 1.39
N ALA A 357 -9.21 -5.80 2.12
CA ALA A 357 -9.21 -7.01 2.96
C ALA A 357 -9.10 -8.28 2.11
N LEU A 358 -9.82 -8.35 0.99
CA LEU A 358 -9.76 -9.50 0.09
C LEU A 358 -8.40 -9.62 -0.60
N TYR A 359 -7.81 -8.55 -1.11
CA TYR A 359 -6.51 -8.66 -1.76
C TYR A 359 -5.36 -8.99 -0.78
N ALA A 360 -5.52 -8.70 0.52
CA ALA A 360 -4.53 -9.08 1.53
C ALA A 360 -4.34 -10.61 1.63
N ILE A 361 -5.35 -11.39 1.20
CA ILE A 361 -5.21 -12.84 1.02
C ILE A 361 -4.07 -13.15 0.05
N GLY A 362 -3.96 -12.42 -1.06
CA GLY A 362 -2.85 -12.58 -2.01
C GLY A 362 -1.49 -12.20 -1.42
N MET A 363 -1.46 -11.14 -0.58
CA MET A 363 -0.25 -10.74 0.15
C MET A 363 0.23 -11.83 1.13
N LEU A 364 -0.71 -12.58 1.72
CA LEU A 364 -0.42 -13.69 2.62
C LEU A 364 -0.01 -14.94 1.84
N LEU A 365 -0.84 -15.35 0.88
CA LEU A 365 -0.64 -16.61 0.15
C LEU A 365 0.56 -16.57 -0.80
N GLY A 366 0.88 -15.39 -1.36
CA GLY A 366 2.01 -15.24 -2.27
C GLY A 366 3.32 -15.76 -1.67
N PRO A 367 3.85 -15.11 -0.64
CA PRO A 367 5.10 -15.57 -0.01
C PRO A 367 4.96 -16.92 0.70
N ALA A 368 3.81 -17.18 1.37
CA ALA A 368 3.59 -18.44 2.09
C ALA A 368 3.60 -19.67 1.17
N ALA A 369 3.11 -19.54 -0.07
CA ALA A 369 3.22 -20.60 -1.06
C ALA A 369 4.57 -20.62 -1.77
N SER A 370 5.17 -19.45 -2.01
CA SER A 370 6.46 -19.32 -2.69
C SER A 370 7.60 -19.99 -1.93
N GLY A 371 7.57 -19.93 -0.58
CA GLY A 371 8.60 -20.58 0.25
C GLY A 371 8.73 -22.08 0.01
N PRO A 372 7.68 -22.87 0.27
CA PRO A 372 7.69 -24.31 -0.02
C PRO A 372 7.98 -24.64 -1.49
N ILE A 373 7.47 -23.86 -2.44
CA ILE A 373 7.75 -24.05 -3.87
C ILE A 373 9.25 -23.86 -4.13
N ALA A 374 9.85 -22.80 -3.60
CA ALA A 374 11.28 -22.53 -3.76
C ALA A 374 12.15 -23.61 -3.11
N ALA A 375 11.75 -24.10 -1.93
CA ALA A 375 12.47 -25.14 -1.22
C ALA A 375 12.44 -26.50 -1.95
N ALA A 376 11.28 -26.86 -2.54
CA ALA A 376 11.11 -28.16 -3.20
C ALA A 376 11.59 -28.18 -4.65
N PHE A 377 11.46 -27.07 -5.38
CA PHE A 377 11.62 -27.05 -6.84
C PHE A 377 12.57 -25.95 -7.36
N GLY A 378 13.15 -25.15 -6.46
CA GLY A 378 14.01 -24.01 -6.83
C GLY A 378 13.25 -22.69 -6.96
N ILE A 379 14.03 -21.59 -6.92
CA ILE A 379 13.48 -20.22 -6.95
C ILE A 379 12.79 -19.92 -8.29
N GLU A 380 13.26 -20.45 -9.39
CA GLU A 380 12.69 -20.28 -10.73
C GLU A 380 11.23 -20.77 -10.78
N MET A 381 10.89 -21.80 -10.01
CA MET A 381 9.53 -22.33 -9.96
C MET A 381 8.56 -21.35 -9.26
N VAL A 382 9.05 -20.46 -8.41
CA VAL A 382 8.24 -19.37 -7.83
C VAL A 382 7.76 -18.42 -8.94
N PHE A 383 8.62 -18.10 -9.91
CA PHE A 383 8.24 -17.27 -11.06
C PHE A 383 7.20 -17.98 -11.94
N TRP A 384 7.32 -19.30 -12.16
CA TRP A 384 6.30 -20.08 -12.87
C TRP A 384 4.96 -20.14 -12.12
N ALA A 385 4.97 -20.31 -10.80
CA ALA A 385 3.76 -20.26 -9.98
C ALA A 385 3.08 -18.88 -10.05
N ALA A 386 3.88 -17.81 -10.02
CA ALA A 386 3.39 -16.45 -10.18
C ALA A 386 2.85 -16.17 -11.60
N ALA A 387 3.48 -16.75 -12.62
CA ALA A 387 3.01 -16.74 -14.01
C ALA A 387 1.64 -17.42 -14.11
N ALA A 388 1.48 -18.61 -13.53
CA ALA A 388 0.20 -19.32 -13.47
C ALA A 388 -0.88 -18.50 -12.74
N ALA A 389 -0.55 -17.89 -11.60
CA ALA A 389 -1.46 -16.98 -10.89
C ALA A 389 -1.87 -15.78 -11.77
N THR A 390 -0.93 -15.22 -12.55
CA THR A 390 -1.22 -14.11 -13.48
C THR A 390 -2.17 -14.54 -14.60
N VAL A 391 -2.01 -15.76 -15.15
CA VAL A 391 -2.93 -16.34 -16.15
C VAL A 391 -4.33 -16.51 -15.54
N LEU A 392 -4.43 -17.02 -14.32
CA LEU A 392 -5.71 -17.14 -13.62
C LEU A 392 -6.38 -15.76 -13.42
N GLY A 393 -5.61 -14.74 -13.04
CA GLY A 393 -6.11 -13.36 -12.93
C GLY A 393 -6.65 -12.83 -14.27
N GLY A 394 -5.93 -13.08 -15.37
CA GLY A 394 -6.36 -12.76 -16.73
C GLY A 394 -7.65 -13.51 -17.14
N ALA A 395 -7.75 -14.79 -16.81
CA ALA A 395 -8.94 -15.60 -17.09
C ALA A 395 -10.19 -15.06 -16.35
N PHE A 396 -10.04 -14.63 -15.10
CA PHE A 396 -11.11 -13.95 -14.38
C PHE A 396 -11.54 -12.63 -15.05
N ALA A 397 -10.62 -11.94 -15.74
CA ALA A 397 -10.95 -10.74 -16.50
C ALA A 397 -11.74 -11.04 -17.79
N LEU A 398 -11.54 -12.21 -18.39
CA LEU A 398 -12.21 -12.63 -19.64
C LEU A 398 -13.62 -13.20 -19.44
N GLY A 399 -13.94 -13.77 -18.27
CA GLY A 399 -15.18 -14.56 -18.05
C GLY A 399 -16.51 -13.83 -18.31
N LYS A 400 -16.60 -12.51 -18.11
CA LYS A 400 -17.65 -11.57 -18.56
C LYS A 400 -17.02 -10.22 -18.80
N PRO A 401 -17.38 -9.44 -19.83
CA PRO A 401 -16.87 -8.09 -20.01
C PRO A 401 -17.07 -7.27 -18.73
N LEU A 402 -16.02 -6.62 -18.28
CA LEU A 402 -16.10 -5.71 -17.15
C LEU A 402 -16.80 -4.42 -17.60
N PRO A 403 -17.68 -3.82 -16.78
CA PRO A 403 -18.39 -2.59 -17.17
C PRO A 403 -17.38 -1.48 -17.51
N ARG A 404 -17.72 -0.70 -18.55
CA ARG A 404 -16.92 0.46 -18.99
C ARG A 404 -17.06 1.64 -18.05
#